data_ee3e1155fa27525b6b305d04c3787417
#
_entry.id   ee3e1155fa27525b6b305d04c3787417
#
_cell.length_a   1.000
_cell.length_b   1.000
_cell.length_c   1.000
_cell.angle_alpha   90.00
_cell.angle_beta   90.00
_cell.angle_gamma   90.00
#
_symmetry.space_group_name_H-M   'P 1'
#
loop_
_entity.id
_entity.type
_entity.pdbx_description
1 polymer ?
#
loop_
_entity_poly.entity_id
_entity_poly.type
_entity_poly.pdbx_seq_one_letter_code
_entity_poly.pdbx_strand_id
1 'polypeptide(L)'
;MREQRTLRPGLTRQILAYNAGWLMLFLLLIASSSAAADKYQRYAITLASSVEPFSPDNLPHQDVLKKYFVYISRFNKDGKLWYRLRLGFFDSINNSKPALRQFRFSYPDAWISGVSDSEFAYAQKNRLSGSADNGPVSELEQARQALTRGDAAVAASLLQKIIREAGAGAAGGDESQVKSAREALELLAVARERLGDKRAAIATYKDYLARYKEGEGSDRVRQRLIVLQTIVASPSKALPKPKKKAETMSWNGSFSQFSNRDVRILDGGGTDISSALYNNLNVSSRYRNDRLEVRTQLDTSYRYRFNTDNSTDDQLRLSSLYVDLRDKRFDTAARLGRQSASTVGILGRFDGAMLSYRAAPRWKYNLVAGYPVELSTTSIVDELDRHFVGMGVDMGTFAQVWDLSVYAIDQQINGITDRQAVGGEARYSTRNQTHLMLLDYDVSYSVLNTFLALSNWFLPDQSSINAVVDIRAVPVLTTTNALIGRTETGIDQMLLTLTEDEIRQFARDRTSRIYTATLGITHPLSDKYQINADVTAFNQTNTTASGGIPAVDNGGDQFIYSLTM
;
A
#
# COMPACT_ATOMS: atom_id res chain seq x y z
N MET A 1 -50.26 35.69 27.01
CA MET A 1 -50.57 34.40 26.37
C MET A 1 -49.36 34.07 25.51
N ARG A 2 -48.52 33.18 25.94
CA ARG A 2 -47.34 32.70 25.22
C ARG A 2 -47.67 31.31 24.70
N GLU A 3 -47.81 31.16 23.40
CA GLU A 3 -47.87 29.83 22.74
C GLU A 3 -46.47 29.21 22.77
N GLN A 4 -46.35 28.15 23.52
CA GLN A 4 -45.22 27.22 23.42
C GLN A 4 -45.44 26.35 22.18
N ARG A 5 -44.69 26.61 21.11
CA ARG A 5 -44.55 25.64 19.99
C ARG A 5 -43.61 24.53 20.42
N THR A 6 -44.18 23.44 20.85
CA THR A 6 -43.48 22.18 21.04
C THR A 6 -42.96 21.67 19.69
N LEU A 7 -41.67 21.64 19.51
CA LEU A 7 -41.00 20.98 18.40
C LEU A 7 -41.41 19.50 18.34
N ARG A 8 -41.95 19.06 17.21
CA ARG A 8 -42.39 17.69 16.98
C ARG A 8 -41.18 16.74 17.05
N PRO A 9 -41.20 15.69 17.88
CA PRO A 9 -40.08 14.73 18.02
C PRO A 9 -39.89 13.78 16.82
N GLY A 10 -40.54 14.06 15.70
CA GLY A 10 -40.49 13.19 14.52
C GLY A 10 -39.33 13.42 13.57
N LEU A 11 -38.80 14.64 13.45
CA LEU A 11 -37.77 14.95 12.46
C LEU A 11 -36.41 14.37 12.83
N THR A 12 -36.01 14.45 14.10
CA THR A 12 -34.74 13.90 14.60
C THR A 12 -34.67 12.37 14.48
N ARG A 13 -35.80 11.68 14.61
CA ARG A 13 -35.86 10.22 14.40
C ARG A 13 -35.77 9.83 12.92
N GLN A 14 -36.32 10.64 12.03
CA GLN A 14 -36.22 10.39 10.58
C GLN A 14 -34.78 10.61 10.06
N ILE A 15 -34.11 11.68 10.50
CA ILE A 15 -32.71 11.96 10.10
C ILE A 15 -31.76 10.87 10.62
N LEU A 16 -31.95 10.38 11.85
CA LEU A 16 -31.20 9.26 12.40
C LEU A 16 -31.48 7.94 11.67
N ALA A 17 -32.72 7.70 11.24
CA ALA A 17 -33.08 6.51 10.47
C ALA A 17 -32.53 6.54 9.04
N TYR A 18 -32.49 7.72 8.39
CA TYR A 18 -31.86 7.89 7.08
C TYR A 18 -30.34 7.66 7.16
N ASN A 19 -29.68 8.27 8.16
CA ASN A 19 -28.22 8.10 8.34
C ASN A 19 -27.84 6.68 8.73
N ALA A 20 -28.64 5.99 9.54
CA ALA A 20 -28.41 4.58 9.87
C ALA A 20 -28.62 3.67 8.64
N GLY A 21 -29.56 4.00 7.76
CA GLY A 21 -29.79 3.29 6.50
C GLY A 21 -28.60 3.38 5.55
N TRP A 22 -28.00 4.55 5.39
CA TRP A 22 -26.80 4.77 4.56
C TRP A 22 -25.56 4.09 5.14
N LEU A 23 -25.38 4.14 6.46
CA LEU A 23 -24.30 3.44 7.15
C LEU A 23 -24.43 1.91 6.99
N MET A 24 -25.67 1.41 7.09
CA MET A 24 -25.95 -0.01 6.90
C MET A 24 -25.78 -0.44 5.43
N LEU A 25 -26.12 0.41 4.46
CA LEU A 25 -25.88 0.16 3.03
C LEU A 25 -24.38 0.16 2.72
N PHE A 26 -23.62 1.05 3.34
CA PHE A 26 -22.17 1.10 3.20
C PHE A 26 -21.48 -0.11 3.85
N LEU A 27 -21.92 -0.52 5.04
CA LEU A 27 -21.45 -1.75 5.70
C LEU A 27 -21.84 -3.00 4.91
N LEU A 28 -23.02 -3.02 4.28
CA LEU A 28 -23.44 -4.11 3.38
C LEU A 28 -22.61 -4.14 2.09
N LEU A 29 -22.22 -2.99 1.52
CA LEU A 29 -21.33 -2.93 0.37
C LEU A 29 -19.90 -3.43 0.71
N ILE A 30 -19.40 -3.14 1.91
CA ILE A 30 -18.11 -3.68 2.39
C ILE A 30 -18.23 -5.18 2.68
N ALA A 31 -19.33 -5.64 3.26
CA ALA A 31 -19.57 -7.05 3.54
C ALA A 31 -19.75 -7.89 2.27
N SER A 32 -20.40 -7.33 1.24
CA SER A 32 -20.56 -8.03 -0.04
C SER A 32 -19.28 -8.17 -0.84
N SER A 33 -18.26 -7.34 -0.60
CA SER A 33 -16.94 -7.49 -1.24
C SER A 33 -16.12 -8.67 -0.69
N SER A 34 -16.46 -9.19 0.50
CA SER A 34 -15.83 -10.40 1.05
C SER A 34 -16.42 -11.70 0.49
N ALA A 35 -17.62 -11.66 -0.07
CA ALA A 35 -18.34 -12.85 -0.55
C ALA A 35 -18.03 -13.24 -2.02
N ALA A 36 -17.26 -12.43 -2.75
CA ALA A 36 -16.89 -12.74 -4.14
C ALA A 36 -15.66 -13.68 -4.26
N ALA A 37 -15.14 -14.21 -3.15
CA ALA A 37 -13.88 -14.94 -3.15
C ALA A 37 -13.96 -16.42 -3.50
N ASP A 38 -15.12 -17.08 -3.48
CA ASP A 38 -15.18 -18.54 -3.73
C ASP A 38 -16.30 -18.94 -4.70
N LYS A 39 -16.12 -18.56 -5.97
CA LYS A 39 -16.95 -19.09 -7.08
C LYS A 39 -16.62 -20.55 -7.42
N TYR A 40 -15.52 -21.06 -6.95
CA TYR A 40 -15.03 -22.41 -7.23
C TYR A 40 -14.68 -23.14 -5.95
N GLN A 41 -15.15 -24.39 -5.82
CA GLN A 41 -14.79 -25.25 -4.69
C GLN A 41 -13.37 -25.81 -4.78
N ARG A 42 -12.71 -25.70 -5.94
CA ARG A 42 -11.38 -26.26 -6.22
C ARG A 42 -10.58 -25.36 -7.13
N TYR A 43 -9.26 -25.39 -6.96
CA TYR A 43 -8.31 -24.61 -7.74
C TYR A 43 -7.22 -25.50 -8.33
N ALA A 44 -6.70 -25.12 -9.49
CA ALA A 44 -5.54 -25.77 -10.09
C ALA A 44 -4.55 -24.73 -10.62
N ILE A 45 -3.28 -25.13 -10.69
CA ILE A 45 -2.22 -24.35 -11.29
C ILE A 45 -2.15 -24.73 -12.78
N THR A 46 -2.33 -23.79 -13.68
CA THR A 46 -2.03 -23.97 -15.09
C THR A 46 -0.54 -23.72 -15.29
N LEU A 47 0.18 -24.74 -15.68
CA LEU A 47 1.62 -24.70 -15.93
C LEU A 47 1.93 -24.11 -17.31
N ALA A 48 1.20 -24.56 -18.32
CA ALA A 48 1.33 -24.09 -19.71
C ALA A 48 -0.01 -24.14 -20.45
N SER A 49 -0.13 -23.36 -21.53
CA SER A 49 -1.30 -23.34 -22.41
C SER A 49 -0.83 -23.27 -23.86
N SER A 50 -1.41 -24.12 -24.73
CA SER A 50 -1.05 -24.21 -26.13
C SER A 50 -2.27 -24.45 -27.01
N VAL A 51 -2.21 -24.07 -28.29
CA VAL A 51 -3.21 -24.44 -29.31
C VAL A 51 -2.91 -25.81 -29.91
N GLU A 52 -1.70 -26.34 -29.72
CA GLU A 52 -1.31 -27.68 -30.12
C GLU A 52 -1.32 -28.61 -28.91
N PRO A 53 -1.64 -29.91 -29.09
CA PRO A 53 -1.55 -30.90 -28.03
C PRO A 53 -0.13 -30.97 -27.44
N PHE A 54 -0.01 -31.14 -26.13
CA PHE A 54 1.29 -31.33 -25.48
C PHE A 54 1.90 -32.67 -25.90
N SER A 55 3.14 -32.65 -26.38
CA SER A 55 3.92 -33.85 -26.63
C SER A 55 4.43 -34.44 -25.31
N PRO A 56 4.76 -35.73 -25.24
CA PRO A 56 5.32 -36.36 -24.03
C PRO A 56 6.56 -35.66 -23.48
N ASP A 57 7.38 -35.05 -24.33
CA ASP A 57 8.62 -34.36 -23.96
C ASP A 57 8.36 -33.01 -23.25
N ASN A 58 7.15 -32.45 -23.38
CA ASN A 58 6.73 -31.20 -22.77
C ASN A 58 5.95 -31.40 -21.45
N LEU A 59 5.85 -32.63 -20.97
CA LEU A 59 5.18 -32.95 -19.71
C LEU A 59 6.12 -32.79 -18.52
N PRO A 60 5.59 -32.53 -17.32
CA PRO A 60 6.40 -32.46 -16.10
C PRO A 60 7.08 -33.80 -15.83
N HIS A 61 8.27 -33.76 -15.21
CA HIS A 61 9.01 -34.95 -14.82
C HIS A 61 8.15 -35.90 -13.95
N GLN A 62 8.46 -37.20 -13.99
CA GLN A 62 7.72 -38.25 -13.29
C GLN A 62 7.52 -38.01 -11.79
N ASP A 63 8.46 -37.35 -11.12
CA ASP A 63 8.34 -36.99 -9.71
C ASP A 63 7.19 -36.00 -9.46
N VAL A 64 6.92 -35.11 -10.38
CA VAL A 64 5.78 -34.18 -10.32
C VAL A 64 4.47 -34.94 -10.52
N LEU A 65 4.44 -35.88 -11.48
CA LEU A 65 3.29 -36.72 -11.76
C LEU A 65 2.93 -37.67 -10.61
N LYS A 66 3.94 -38.10 -9.81
CA LYS A 66 3.73 -38.90 -8.59
C LYS A 66 3.24 -38.06 -7.41
N LYS A 67 3.75 -36.84 -7.27
CA LYS A 67 3.46 -35.97 -6.12
C LYS A 67 2.16 -35.17 -6.28
N TYR A 68 1.79 -34.80 -7.50
CA TYR A 68 0.64 -33.97 -7.79
C TYR A 68 -0.30 -34.64 -8.78
N PHE A 69 -1.56 -34.23 -8.73
CA PHE A 69 -2.52 -34.62 -9.73
C PHE A 69 -2.33 -33.75 -10.99
N VAL A 70 -1.81 -34.30 -12.07
CA VAL A 70 -1.54 -33.58 -13.33
C VAL A 70 -2.47 -34.07 -14.43
N TYR A 71 -3.03 -33.15 -15.18
CA TYR A 71 -3.95 -33.44 -16.28
C TYR A 71 -3.90 -32.38 -17.36
N ILE A 72 -4.39 -32.71 -18.56
CA ILE A 72 -4.54 -31.75 -19.65
C ILE A 72 -6.03 -31.45 -19.79
N SER A 73 -6.43 -30.19 -19.60
CA SER A 73 -7.77 -29.72 -19.87
C SER A 73 -7.88 -29.10 -21.25
N ARG A 74 -9.07 -29.17 -21.86
CA ARG A 74 -9.39 -28.60 -23.16
C ARG A 74 -10.45 -27.52 -23.00
N PHE A 75 -10.28 -26.39 -23.67
CA PHE A 75 -11.31 -25.35 -23.70
C PHE A 75 -11.29 -24.65 -25.05
N ASN A 76 -12.45 -24.15 -25.45
CA ASN A 76 -12.59 -23.39 -26.68
C ASN A 76 -12.57 -21.89 -26.35
N LYS A 77 -11.71 -21.14 -27.03
CA LYS A 77 -11.64 -19.68 -26.95
C LYS A 77 -11.53 -19.12 -28.37
N ASP A 78 -12.45 -18.22 -28.70
CA ASP A 78 -12.49 -17.52 -30.00
C ASP A 78 -12.50 -18.49 -31.19
N GLY A 79 -13.25 -19.61 -31.07
CA GLY A 79 -13.35 -20.65 -32.08
C GLY A 79 -12.14 -21.58 -32.22
N LYS A 80 -11.09 -21.40 -31.40
CA LYS A 80 -9.89 -22.23 -31.35
C LYS A 80 -9.87 -23.12 -30.12
N LEU A 81 -9.50 -24.39 -30.31
CA LEU A 81 -9.31 -25.34 -29.23
C LEU A 81 -7.94 -25.11 -28.58
N TRP A 82 -7.94 -24.91 -27.25
CA TRP A 82 -6.75 -24.74 -26.43
C TRP A 82 -6.57 -25.92 -25.48
N TYR A 83 -5.32 -26.29 -25.27
CA TYR A 83 -4.90 -27.30 -24.29
C TYR A 83 -4.20 -26.60 -23.14
N ARG A 84 -4.54 -26.97 -21.89
CA ARG A 84 -3.90 -26.48 -20.67
C ARG A 84 -3.31 -27.64 -19.90
N LEU A 85 -2.03 -27.60 -19.65
CA LEU A 85 -1.37 -28.50 -18.71
C LEU A 85 -1.60 -27.98 -17.29
N ARG A 86 -2.31 -28.74 -16.48
CA ARG A 86 -2.78 -28.32 -15.16
C ARG A 86 -2.34 -29.26 -14.06
N LEU A 87 -2.04 -28.69 -12.89
CA LEU A 87 -1.61 -29.36 -11.67
C LEU A 87 -2.55 -28.95 -10.53
N GLY A 88 -3.14 -29.91 -9.86
CA GLY A 88 -4.08 -29.68 -8.75
C GLY A 88 -4.51 -31.01 -8.15
N PHE A 89 -5.53 -31.06 -7.25
CA PHE A 89 -6.43 -29.94 -6.95
C PHE A 89 -6.10 -29.36 -5.57
N PHE A 90 -6.42 -28.09 -5.38
CA PHE A 90 -6.25 -27.37 -4.13
C PHE A 90 -7.60 -26.83 -3.65
N ASP A 91 -7.86 -26.89 -2.37
CA ASP A 91 -9.12 -26.42 -1.77
C ASP A 91 -9.21 -24.89 -1.68
N SER A 92 -8.08 -24.20 -1.81
CA SER A 92 -8.02 -22.72 -1.80
C SER A 92 -6.86 -22.20 -2.63
N ILE A 93 -6.97 -20.93 -3.05
CA ILE A 93 -5.87 -20.19 -3.71
C ILE A 93 -4.64 -20.15 -2.80
N ASN A 94 -4.82 -20.00 -1.49
CA ASN A 94 -3.70 -19.92 -0.55
C ASN A 94 -2.91 -21.22 -0.46
N ASN A 95 -3.60 -22.37 -0.52
CA ASN A 95 -2.97 -23.69 -0.48
C ASN A 95 -2.21 -24.01 -1.78
N SER A 96 -2.54 -23.37 -2.90
CA SER A 96 -1.86 -23.56 -4.18
C SER A 96 -0.61 -22.69 -4.35
N LYS A 97 -0.48 -21.57 -3.61
CA LYS A 97 0.65 -20.62 -3.72
C LYS A 97 2.05 -21.23 -3.48
N PRO A 98 2.25 -22.14 -2.49
CA PRO A 98 3.56 -22.78 -2.31
C PRO A 98 3.97 -23.63 -3.52
N ALA A 99 3.03 -24.42 -4.07
CA ALA A 99 3.27 -25.19 -5.26
C ALA A 99 3.56 -24.30 -6.48
N LEU A 100 2.77 -23.23 -6.71
CA LEU A 100 3.03 -22.28 -7.78
C LEU A 100 4.44 -21.69 -7.70
N ARG A 101 4.93 -21.33 -6.50
CA ARG A 101 6.29 -20.82 -6.32
C ARG A 101 7.35 -21.85 -6.72
N GLN A 102 7.12 -23.12 -6.41
CA GLN A 102 8.03 -24.21 -6.78
C GLN A 102 8.15 -24.37 -8.30
N PHE A 103 7.03 -24.22 -9.02
CA PHE A 103 6.99 -24.43 -10.47
C PHE A 103 7.29 -23.20 -11.32
N ARG A 104 7.29 -21.99 -10.77
CA ARG A 104 7.59 -20.76 -11.51
C ARG A 104 8.97 -20.73 -12.15
N PHE A 105 9.92 -21.47 -11.63
CA PHE A 105 11.25 -21.57 -12.24
C PHE A 105 11.23 -22.31 -13.58
N SER A 106 10.45 -23.40 -13.66
CA SER A 106 10.32 -24.22 -14.87
C SER A 106 9.18 -23.74 -15.79
N TYR A 107 8.18 -23.06 -15.22
CA TYR A 107 7.01 -22.53 -15.91
C TYR A 107 6.76 -21.07 -15.45
N PRO A 108 7.48 -20.10 -16.04
CA PRO A 108 7.41 -18.70 -15.60
C PRO A 108 6.01 -18.10 -15.67
N ASP A 109 5.23 -18.50 -16.67
CA ASP A 109 3.87 -18.02 -16.93
C ASP A 109 2.78 -18.84 -16.22
N ALA A 110 3.14 -19.68 -15.24
CA ALA A 110 2.16 -20.47 -14.50
C ALA A 110 1.25 -19.59 -13.63
N TRP A 111 -0.06 -19.87 -13.65
CA TRP A 111 -1.06 -19.16 -12.87
C TRP A 111 -2.09 -20.08 -12.21
N ILE A 112 -2.77 -19.58 -11.17
CA ILE A 112 -3.85 -20.29 -10.46
C ILE A 112 -5.18 -19.87 -11.07
N SER A 113 -6.07 -20.84 -11.29
CA SER A 113 -7.45 -20.59 -11.70
C SER A 113 -8.41 -21.60 -11.10
N GLY A 114 -9.69 -21.23 -10.98
CA GLY A 114 -10.74 -22.12 -10.52
C GLY A 114 -10.97 -23.30 -11.45
N VAL A 115 -11.50 -24.37 -10.90
CA VAL A 115 -11.84 -25.62 -11.61
C VAL A 115 -13.33 -25.85 -11.50
N SER A 116 -14.01 -26.01 -12.64
CA SER A 116 -15.43 -26.37 -12.67
C SER A 116 -15.64 -27.84 -12.36
N ASP A 117 -16.84 -28.22 -11.89
CA ASP A 117 -17.16 -29.61 -11.59
C ASP A 117 -17.06 -30.50 -12.83
N SER A 118 -17.41 -29.99 -14.02
CA SER A 118 -17.25 -30.71 -15.29
C SER A 118 -15.79 -30.95 -15.65
N GLU A 119 -14.90 -29.96 -15.41
CA GLU A 119 -13.47 -30.11 -15.60
C GLU A 119 -12.86 -31.09 -14.60
N PHE A 120 -13.31 -31.04 -13.35
CA PHE A 120 -12.88 -31.99 -12.32
C PHE A 120 -13.23 -33.43 -12.69
N ALA A 121 -14.47 -33.69 -13.11
CA ALA A 121 -14.91 -35.01 -13.55
C ALA A 121 -14.13 -35.51 -14.77
N TYR A 122 -13.82 -34.61 -15.71
CA TYR A 122 -12.97 -34.92 -16.86
C TYR A 122 -11.54 -35.28 -16.44
N ALA A 123 -10.96 -34.51 -15.55
CA ALA A 123 -9.59 -34.70 -15.06
C ALA A 123 -9.41 -36.03 -14.34
N GLN A 124 -10.40 -36.45 -13.55
CA GLN A 124 -10.41 -37.75 -12.84
C GLN A 124 -10.23 -38.94 -13.82
N LYS A 125 -10.80 -38.85 -15.02
CA LYS A 125 -10.70 -39.89 -16.06
C LYS A 125 -9.44 -39.79 -16.91
N ASN A 126 -8.79 -38.63 -16.93
CA ASN A 126 -7.67 -38.31 -17.82
C ASN A 126 -6.43 -37.84 -17.04
N ARG A 127 -6.18 -38.44 -15.88
CA ARG A 127 -4.98 -38.18 -15.09
C ARG A 127 -3.75 -38.67 -15.85
N LEU A 128 -2.71 -37.83 -15.94
CA LEU A 128 -1.42 -38.24 -16.44
C LEU A 128 -0.72 -39.05 -15.34
N SER A 129 -0.69 -40.36 -15.47
CA SER A 129 0.04 -41.26 -14.58
C SER A 129 1.41 -41.55 -15.18
N GLY A 130 2.47 -41.31 -14.41
CA GLY A 130 3.76 -41.91 -14.75
C GLY A 130 3.62 -43.42 -14.67
N SER A 131 3.85 -44.14 -15.74
CA SER A 131 3.88 -45.60 -15.74
C SER A 131 4.92 -46.06 -14.71
N ALA A 132 4.44 -46.82 -13.74
CA ALA A 132 5.32 -47.55 -12.82
C ALA A 132 5.88 -48.75 -13.60
N ASP A 133 6.99 -48.56 -14.27
CA ASP A 133 7.84 -49.67 -14.71
C ASP A 133 8.71 -50.05 -13.48
N ASN A 134 8.36 -51.16 -12.82
CA ASN A 134 9.10 -51.76 -11.70
C ASN A 134 10.29 -52.59 -12.23
N GLY A 135 11.06 -52.02 -13.20
CA GLY A 135 12.37 -52.51 -13.52
C GLY A 135 13.47 -51.90 -12.61
N PRO A 136 14.65 -52.49 -12.49
CA PRO A 136 15.74 -51.92 -11.75
C PRO A 136 16.03 -50.52 -12.31
N VAL A 137 15.93 -49.51 -11.42
CA VAL A 137 16.16 -48.10 -11.79
C VAL A 137 17.52 -47.98 -12.47
N SER A 138 17.55 -47.53 -13.73
CA SER A 138 18.80 -47.43 -14.49
C SER A 138 19.79 -46.53 -13.76
N GLU A 139 21.09 -46.83 -13.79
CA GLU A 139 22.12 -46.03 -13.15
C GLU A 139 22.09 -44.56 -13.58
N LEU A 140 21.67 -44.28 -14.79
CA LEU A 140 21.45 -42.91 -15.28
C LEU A 140 20.33 -42.20 -14.54
N GLU A 141 19.23 -42.89 -14.25
CA GLU A 141 18.13 -42.31 -13.49
C GLU A 141 18.49 -42.11 -12.03
N GLN A 142 19.29 -43.02 -11.44
CA GLN A 142 19.85 -42.85 -10.10
C GLN A 142 20.74 -41.59 -10.03
N ALA A 143 21.56 -41.34 -11.06
CA ALA A 143 22.43 -40.17 -11.15
C ALA A 143 21.59 -38.87 -11.28
N ARG A 144 20.49 -38.86 -12.05
CA ARG A 144 19.56 -37.73 -12.14
C ARG A 144 18.90 -37.43 -10.76
N GLN A 145 18.47 -38.48 -10.06
CA GLN A 145 17.88 -38.33 -8.73
C GLN A 145 18.90 -37.79 -7.70
N ALA A 146 20.16 -38.25 -7.76
CA ALA A 146 21.23 -37.72 -6.91
C ALA A 146 21.48 -36.22 -7.22
N LEU A 147 21.50 -35.81 -8.47
CA LEU A 147 21.60 -34.40 -8.86
C LEU A 147 20.41 -33.57 -8.32
N THR A 148 19.20 -34.11 -8.38
CA THR A 148 18.00 -33.41 -7.92
C THR A 148 18.00 -33.23 -6.39
N ARG A 149 18.55 -34.23 -5.65
CA ARG A 149 18.70 -34.17 -4.18
C ARG A 149 19.87 -33.25 -3.73
N GLY A 150 20.72 -32.83 -4.66
CA GLY A 150 21.90 -32.01 -4.33
C GLY A 150 23.17 -32.82 -4.13
N ASP A 151 23.12 -34.16 -4.25
CA ASP A 151 24.24 -35.08 -4.04
C ASP A 151 25.12 -35.19 -5.30
N ALA A 152 25.71 -34.04 -5.69
CA ALA A 152 26.48 -33.92 -6.92
C ALA A 152 27.69 -34.86 -6.99
N ALA A 153 28.27 -35.23 -5.84
CA ALA A 153 29.40 -36.17 -5.75
C ALA A 153 28.99 -37.60 -6.13
N VAL A 154 27.85 -38.07 -5.59
CA VAL A 154 27.26 -39.37 -5.89
C VAL A 154 26.86 -39.43 -7.37
N ALA A 155 26.25 -38.38 -7.88
CA ALA A 155 25.89 -38.29 -9.27
C ALA A 155 27.13 -38.36 -10.20
N ALA A 156 28.20 -37.64 -9.88
CA ALA A 156 29.44 -37.64 -10.67
C ALA A 156 30.06 -39.04 -10.73
N SER A 157 30.07 -39.79 -9.63
CA SER A 157 30.62 -41.16 -9.61
C SER A 157 29.81 -42.13 -10.47
N LEU A 158 28.49 -42.09 -10.40
CA LEU A 158 27.60 -42.91 -11.21
C LEU A 158 27.72 -42.58 -12.71
N LEU A 159 27.76 -41.31 -13.05
CA LEU A 159 27.91 -40.85 -14.44
C LEU A 159 29.26 -41.20 -15.04
N GLN A 160 30.34 -41.15 -14.25
CA GLN A 160 31.65 -41.60 -14.68
C GLN A 160 31.70 -43.11 -14.96
N LYS A 161 30.98 -43.91 -14.15
CA LYS A 161 30.85 -45.36 -14.37
C LYS A 161 30.15 -45.64 -15.72
N ILE A 162 28.99 -45.00 -15.96
CA ILE A 162 28.22 -45.14 -17.20
C ILE A 162 29.09 -44.79 -18.45
N ILE A 163 29.80 -43.66 -18.37
CA ILE A 163 30.65 -43.21 -19.49
C ILE A 163 31.82 -44.18 -19.74
N ARG A 164 32.39 -44.78 -18.69
CA ARG A 164 33.49 -45.77 -18.80
C ARG A 164 33.01 -47.06 -19.42
N GLU A 165 31.83 -47.55 -19.02
CA GLU A 165 31.22 -48.78 -19.53
C GLU A 165 30.81 -48.61 -20.99
N ALA A 166 30.24 -47.46 -21.34
CA ALA A 166 29.91 -47.13 -22.74
C ALA A 166 31.15 -46.95 -23.64
N GLY A 167 32.27 -46.45 -23.07
CA GLY A 167 33.51 -46.30 -23.79
C GLY A 167 34.26 -47.63 -24.04
N ALA A 168 34.03 -48.65 -23.21
CA ALA A 168 34.61 -49.99 -23.36
C ALA A 168 33.87 -50.84 -24.45
N GLY A 169 32.61 -50.45 -24.82
CA GLY A 169 31.77 -51.14 -25.79
C GLY A 169 31.78 -50.54 -27.22
N ALA A 170 32.72 -49.67 -27.56
CA ALA A 170 32.70 -48.78 -28.75
C ALA A 170 32.82 -49.43 -30.13
N ALA A 171 32.64 -50.75 -30.28
CA ALA A 171 32.69 -51.45 -31.60
C ALA A 171 31.36 -52.11 -32.04
N GLY A 172 30.20 -51.71 -31.49
CA GLY A 172 28.89 -52.31 -31.84
C GLY A 172 27.72 -51.85 -30.95
N GLY A 173 27.82 -50.68 -30.30
CA GLY A 173 26.83 -50.19 -29.35
C GLY A 173 25.50 -49.85 -30.01
N ASP A 174 24.43 -50.39 -29.44
CA ASP A 174 23.04 -50.06 -29.74
C ASP A 174 22.79 -48.53 -29.58
N GLU A 175 21.96 -47.96 -30.45
CA GLU A 175 21.64 -46.51 -30.48
C GLU A 175 21.19 -45.96 -29.09
N SER A 176 20.55 -46.83 -28.28
CA SER A 176 20.13 -46.52 -26.90
C SER A 176 21.32 -46.30 -25.93
N GLN A 177 22.41 -47.06 -26.13
CA GLN A 177 23.65 -46.91 -25.30
C GLN A 177 24.39 -45.62 -25.65
N VAL A 178 24.44 -45.26 -26.95
CA VAL A 178 25.03 -44.00 -27.41
C VAL A 178 24.27 -42.80 -26.89
N LYS A 179 22.93 -42.86 -26.88
CA LYS A 179 22.08 -41.82 -26.30
C LYS A 179 22.30 -41.68 -24.79
N SER A 180 22.38 -42.79 -24.06
CA SER A 180 22.62 -42.78 -22.61
C SER A 180 24.01 -42.26 -22.25
N ALA A 181 25.03 -42.59 -23.01
CA ALA A 181 26.39 -42.07 -22.82
C ALA A 181 26.52 -40.58 -23.11
N ARG A 182 25.82 -40.11 -24.14
CA ARG A 182 25.73 -38.69 -24.48
C ARG A 182 25.12 -37.89 -23.32
N GLU A 183 24.00 -38.35 -22.80
CA GLU A 183 23.33 -37.68 -21.68
C GLU A 183 24.14 -37.77 -20.40
N ALA A 184 24.78 -38.91 -20.12
CA ALA A 184 25.65 -39.06 -18.94
C ALA A 184 26.83 -38.06 -18.99
N LEU A 185 27.37 -37.77 -20.15
CA LEU A 185 28.45 -36.81 -20.30
C LEU A 185 28.00 -35.37 -20.05
N GLU A 186 26.77 -34.98 -20.52
CA GLU A 186 26.17 -33.68 -20.22
C GLU A 186 25.94 -33.53 -18.72
N LEU A 187 25.32 -34.53 -18.07
CA LEU A 187 25.02 -34.51 -16.65
C LEU A 187 26.28 -34.54 -15.77
N LEU A 188 27.36 -35.20 -16.21
CA LEU A 188 28.65 -35.19 -15.49
C LEU A 188 29.25 -33.78 -15.47
N ALA A 189 29.17 -33.06 -16.56
CA ALA A 189 29.60 -31.66 -16.57
C ALA A 189 28.80 -30.80 -15.61
N VAL A 190 27.48 -30.98 -15.53
CA VAL A 190 26.59 -30.31 -14.55
C VAL A 190 26.95 -30.71 -13.12
N ALA A 191 27.23 -31.99 -12.84
CA ALA A 191 27.63 -32.44 -11.52
C ALA A 191 28.92 -31.75 -11.06
N ARG A 192 29.92 -31.66 -11.95
CA ARG A 192 31.19 -30.98 -11.68
C ARG A 192 31.02 -29.48 -11.47
N GLU A 193 30.13 -28.87 -12.20
CA GLU A 193 29.75 -27.46 -12.00
C GLU A 193 29.17 -27.23 -10.60
N ARG A 194 28.24 -28.09 -10.15
CA ARG A 194 27.63 -28.02 -8.80
C ARG A 194 28.63 -28.30 -7.68
N LEU A 195 29.66 -29.13 -7.92
CA LEU A 195 30.77 -29.36 -6.99
C LEU A 195 31.75 -28.18 -6.92
N GLY A 196 31.55 -27.14 -7.75
CA GLY A 196 32.45 -25.99 -7.79
C GLY A 196 33.73 -26.22 -8.61
N ASP A 197 33.93 -27.42 -9.18
CA ASP A 197 35.06 -27.72 -10.04
C ASP A 197 34.81 -27.23 -11.48
N LYS A 198 34.92 -25.92 -11.61
CA LYS A 198 34.68 -25.24 -12.89
C LYS A 198 35.64 -25.68 -13.98
N ARG A 199 36.90 -26.02 -13.63
CA ARG A 199 37.89 -26.46 -14.63
C ARG A 199 37.54 -27.84 -15.21
N ALA A 200 37.17 -28.79 -14.35
CA ALA A 200 36.74 -30.11 -14.77
C ALA A 200 35.41 -30.05 -15.54
N ALA A 201 34.47 -29.17 -15.12
CA ALA A 201 33.21 -28.93 -15.85
C ALA A 201 33.46 -28.42 -17.28
N ILE A 202 34.32 -27.40 -17.44
CA ILE A 202 34.71 -26.86 -18.76
C ILE A 202 35.35 -27.94 -19.64
N ALA A 203 36.26 -28.76 -19.08
CA ALA A 203 36.90 -29.87 -19.80
C ALA A 203 35.84 -30.89 -20.28
N THR A 204 34.86 -31.23 -19.43
CA THR A 204 33.80 -32.18 -19.77
C THR A 204 32.84 -31.62 -20.84
N TYR A 205 32.46 -30.34 -20.76
CA TYR A 205 31.66 -29.71 -21.79
C TYR A 205 32.36 -29.63 -23.15
N LYS A 206 33.68 -29.41 -23.17
CA LYS A 206 34.48 -29.46 -24.39
C LYS A 206 34.56 -30.87 -24.96
N ASP A 207 34.73 -31.89 -24.13
CA ASP A 207 34.74 -33.30 -24.53
C ASP A 207 33.36 -33.68 -25.14
N TYR A 208 32.26 -33.23 -24.52
CA TYR A 208 30.92 -33.42 -25.08
C TYR A 208 30.81 -32.82 -26.48
N LEU A 209 31.20 -31.56 -26.68
CA LEU A 209 31.07 -30.87 -27.99
C LEU A 209 32.07 -31.42 -29.01
N ALA A 210 33.17 -32.02 -28.61
CA ALA A 210 34.06 -32.72 -29.54
C ALA A 210 33.47 -34.01 -30.09
N ARG A 211 32.69 -34.73 -29.28
CA ARG A 211 32.03 -35.99 -29.68
C ARG A 211 30.69 -35.75 -30.35
N TYR A 212 29.92 -34.75 -29.89
CA TYR A 212 28.54 -34.44 -30.32
C TYR A 212 28.45 -32.99 -30.78
N LYS A 213 28.70 -32.76 -32.08
CA LYS A 213 28.80 -31.40 -32.63
C LYS A 213 27.47 -30.71 -32.84
N GLU A 214 26.39 -31.44 -33.09
CA GLU A 214 25.07 -30.90 -33.46
C GLU A 214 23.93 -31.52 -32.64
N GLY A 215 22.79 -30.80 -32.54
CA GLY A 215 21.56 -31.18 -31.88
C GLY A 215 21.27 -30.36 -30.62
N GLU A 216 20.05 -30.42 -30.09
CA GLU A 216 19.56 -29.60 -28.98
C GLU A 216 20.44 -29.67 -27.70
N GLY A 217 21.00 -30.86 -27.37
CA GLY A 217 21.94 -31.01 -26.25
C GLY A 217 23.24 -30.23 -26.48
N SER A 218 23.72 -30.18 -27.72
CA SER A 218 24.95 -29.48 -28.08
C SER A 218 24.81 -27.97 -27.95
N ASP A 219 23.64 -27.41 -28.25
CA ASP A 219 23.36 -25.99 -28.11
C ASP A 219 23.26 -25.60 -26.62
N ARG A 220 22.61 -26.42 -25.79
CA ARG A 220 22.57 -26.21 -24.32
C ARG A 220 23.98 -26.25 -23.71
N VAL A 221 24.79 -27.25 -24.11
CA VAL A 221 26.16 -27.39 -23.61
C VAL A 221 27.05 -26.22 -24.05
N ARG A 222 26.89 -25.75 -25.31
CA ARG A 222 27.63 -24.58 -25.81
C ARG A 222 27.30 -23.31 -25.03
N GLN A 223 26.04 -23.07 -24.76
CA GLN A 223 25.60 -21.91 -23.94
C GLN A 223 26.20 -21.97 -22.52
N ARG A 224 26.12 -23.14 -21.84
CA ARG A 224 26.70 -23.32 -20.52
C ARG A 224 28.21 -23.15 -20.50
N LEU A 225 28.91 -23.67 -21.50
CA LEU A 225 30.35 -23.53 -21.63
C LEU A 225 30.77 -22.06 -21.76
N ILE A 226 30.07 -21.27 -22.58
CA ILE A 226 30.33 -19.83 -22.75
C ILE A 226 30.18 -19.11 -21.42
N VAL A 227 29.08 -19.36 -20.69
CA VAL A 227 28.84 -18.75 -19.37
C VAL A 227 29.96 -19.11 -18.38
N LEU A 228 30.34 -20.40 -18.30
CA LEU A 228 31.37 -20.85 -17.40
C LEU A 228 32.77 -20.29 -17.75
N GLN A 229 33.08 -20.20 -19.03
CA GLN A 229 34.33 -19.59 -19.50
C GLN A 229 34.38 -18.09 -19.18
N THR A 230 33.26 -17.38 -19.34
CA THR A 230 33.14 -15.96 -18.97
C THR A 230 33.36 -15.75 -17.46
N ILE A 231 32.78 -16.63 -16.63
CA ILE A 231 32.95 -16.60 -15.17
C ILE A 231 34.40 -16.92 -14.75
N VAL A 232 35.08 -17.84 -15.45
CA VAL A 232 36.44 -18.23 -15.14
C VAL A 232 37.46 -17.25 -15.73
N ALA A 233 37.19 -16.68 -16.90
CA ALA A 233 38.03 -15.65 -17.53
C ALA A 233 37.90 -14.27 -16.86
N SER A 234 36.79 -13.99 -16.20
CA SER A 234 36.69 -12.84 -15.34
C SER A 234 37.55 -13.13 -14.08
N PRO A 235 38.65 -12.39 -13.85
CA PRO A 235 39.34 -12.51 -12.58
C PRO A 235 38.28 -12.27 -11.52
N SER A 236 38.13 -13.21 -10.56
CA SER A 236 37.30 -13.03 -9.38
C SER A 236 37.78 -11.72 -8.73
N LYS A 237 37.21 -10.61 -9.13
CA LYS A 237 37.20 -9.44 -8.29
C LYS A 237 36.53 -9.95 -7.03
N ALA A 238 37.33 -10.17 -5.98
CA ALA A 238 36.84 -10.41 -4.64
C ALA A 238 35.66 -9.44 -4.50
N LEU A 239 34.45 -9.97 -4.23
CA LEU A 239 33.28 -9.15 -3.97
C LEU A 239 33.79 -7.99 -3.13
N PRO A 240 33.73 -6.75 -3.60
CA PRO A 240 34.27 -5.64 -2.86
C PRO A 240 33.62 -5.78 -1.49
N LYS A 241 34.43 -5.89 -0.43
CA LYS A 241 33.96 -5.84 0.96
C LYS A 241 32.90 -4.76 0.95
N PRO A 242 31.66 -4.99 1.48
CA PRO A 242 30.59 -4.02 1.37
C PRO A 242 31.20 -2.68 1.76
N LYS A 243 31.36 -1.78 0.78
CA LYS A 243 31.90 -0.45 1.03
C LYS A 243 30.98 0.09 2.10
N LYS A 244 31.54 0.46 3.29
CA LYS A 244 30.79 1.22 4.29
C LYS A 244 30.02 2.24 3.47
N LYS A 245 28.68 2.20 3.51
CA LYS A 245 27.89 3.14 2.74
C LYS A 245 28.40 4.53 3.08
N ALA A 246 28.94 5.22 2.09
CA ALA A 246 29.53 6.52 2.30
C ALA A 246 28.48 7.41 2.97
N GLU A 247 28.91 8.17 3.97
CA GLU A 247 28.11 9.24 4.54
C GLU A 247 27.66 10.14 3.41
N THR A 248 26.36 10.39 3.32
CA THR A 248 25.79 11.23 2.27
C THR A 248 25.07 12.41 2.91
N MET A 249 25.34 13.58 2.40
CA MET A 249 24.63 14.80 2.74
C MET A 249 24.05 15.41 1.46
N SER A 250 22.79 15.77 1.50
CA SER A 250 22.11 16.43 0.39
C SER A 250 21.34 17.65 0.90
N TRP A 251 21.27 18.68 0.07
CA TRP A 251 20.52 19.90 0.31
C TRP A 251 19.61 20.16 -0.89
N ASN A 252 18.39 20.59 -0.59
CA ASN A 252 17.46 21.08 -1.58
C ASN A 252 16.86 22.37 -1.05
N GLY A 253 16.72 23.37 -1.92
CA GLY A 253 16.09 24.63 -1.55
C GLY A 253 15.39 25.25 -2.74
N SER A 254 14.31 25.95 -2.47
CA SER A 254 13.60 26.76 -3.44
C SER A 254 13.19 28.08 -2.82
N PHE A 255 13.33 29.14 -3.61
CA PHE A 255 12.79 30.46 -3.30
C PHE A 255 11.86 30.87 -4.42
N SER A 256 10.66 31.31 -4.07
CA SER A 256 9.72 31.88 -5.03
C SER A 256 9.18 33.21 -4.54
N GLN A 257 9.02 34.12 -5.47
CA GLN A 257 8.47 35.44 -5.23
C GLN A 257 7.38 35.73 -6.26
N PHE A 258 6.24 36.20 -5.81
CA PHE A 258 5.17 36.66 -6.67
C PHE A 258 4.44 37.84 -6.05
N SER A 259 3.85 38.68 -6.88
CA SER A 259 3.03 39.82 -6.46
C SER A 259 1.61 39.63 -6.99
N ASN A 260 0.63 40.05 -6.21
CA ASN A 260 -0.73 40.25 -6.70
C ASN A 260 -1.18 41.67 -6.44
N ARG A 261 -2.11 42.12 -7.27
CA ARG A 261 -2.77 43.41 -7.14
C ARG A 261 -4.26 43.23 -7.42
N ASP A 262 -5.08 43.48 -6.40
CA ASP A 262 -6.52 43.46 -6.51
C ASP A 262 -7.03 44.89 -6.59
N VAL A 263 -7.74 45.21 -7.68
CA VAL A 263 -8.34 46.52 -7.90
C VAL A 263 -9.84 46.35 -8.03
N ARG A 264 -10.59 47.05 -7.22
CA ARG A 264 -12.04 47.18 -7.39
C ARG A 264 -12.33 48.45 -8.21
N ILE A 265 -13.01 48.27 -9.33
CA ILE A 265 -13.48 49.39 -10.16
C ILE A 265 -14.91 49.69 -9.75
N LEU A 266 -15.13 50.88 -9.16
CA LEU A 266 -16.44 51.41 -8.84
C LEU A 266 -16.67 52.64 -9.76
N ASP A 267 -17.94 53.05 -9.95
CA ASP A 267 -18.34 54.15 -10.83
C ASP A 267 -17.42 55.40 -10.66
N GLY A 268 -16.56 55.65 -11.64
CA GLY A 268 -15.69 56.81 -11.70
C GLY A 268 -14.21 56.66 -11.31
N GLY A 269 -13.79 55.47 -10.88
CA GLY A 269 -12.36 55.22 -10.59
C GLY A 269 -12.06 53.87 -10.01
N GLY A 270 -10.84 53.36 -10.23
CA GLY A 270 -10.33 52.14 -9.61
C GLY A 270 -9.77 52.43 -8.22
N THR A 271 -10.17 51.68 -7.22
CA THR A 271 -9.55 51.73 -5.89
C THR A 271 -8.70 50.49 -5.70
N ASP A 272 -7.45 50.67 -5.37
CA ASP A 272 -6.53 49.59 -5.04
C ASP A 272 -6.92 49.01 -3.66
N ILE A 273 -7.44 47.78 -3.65
CA ILE A 273 -7.94 47.15 -2.42
C ILE A 273 -6.81 46.46 -1.70
N SER A 274 -5.98 45.74 -2.44
CA SER A 274 -4.79 45.09 -1.90
C SER A 274 -3.69 44.91 -2.94
N SER A 275 -2.48 45.23 -2.57
CA SER A 275 -1.28 44.90 -3.32
C SER A 275 -0.30 44.24 -2.37
N ALA A 276 0.16 43.06 -2.70
CA ALA A 276 1.06 42.30 -1.83
C ALA A 276 2.17 41.60 -2.63
N LEU A 277 3.31 41.49 -1.96
CA LEU A 277 4.46 40.69 -2.40
C LEU A 277 4.58 39.47 -1.49
N TYR A 278 4.58 38.33 -2.09
CA TYR A 278 4.73 37.05 -1.39
C TYR A 278 6.10 36.46 -1.68
N ASN A 279 6.81 36.10 -0.64
CA ASN A 279 8.11 35.46 -0.69
C ASN A 279 7.99 34.11 0.02
N ASN A 280 8.30 33.02 -0.66
CA ASN A 280 8.28 31.69 -0.08
C ASN A 280 9.69 31.10 -0.12
N LEU A 281 10.14 30.57 1.00
CA LEU A 281 11.41 29.88 1.14
C LEU A 281 11.17 28.48 1.68
N ASN A 282 11.65 27.47 0.93
CA ASN A 282 11.69 26.08 1.36
C ASN A 282 13.15 25.62 1.35
N VAL A 283 13.61 25.03 2.45
CA VAL A 283 14.95 24.43 2.56
C VAL A 283 14.84 23.10 3.27
N SER A 284 15.43 22.08 2.68
CA SER A 284 15.55 20.76 3.30
C SER A 284 16.97 20.24 3.25
N SER A 285 17.40 19.55 4.29
CA SER A 285 18.65 18.82 4.28
C SER A 285 18.44 17.38 4.72
N ARG A 286 19.30 16.49 4.26
CA ARG A 286 19.32 15.10 4.64
C ARG A 286 20.74 14.59 4.77
N TYR A 287 21.10 14.21 5.98
CA TYR A 287 22.31 13.48 6.28
C TYR A 287 21.97 12.02 6.52
N ARG A 288 22.74 11.10 5.97
CA ARG A 288 22.56 9.66 6.14
C ARG A 288 23.90 8.95 6.24
N ASN A 289 24.00 8.09 7.24
CA ASN A 289 25.05 7.09 7.31
C ASN A 289 24.45 5.69 7.59
N ASP A 290 25.27 4.70 7.91
CA ASP A 290 24.82 3.33 8.16
C ASP A 290 23.82 3.22 9.33
N ARG A 291 23.97 4.04 10.36
CA ARG A 291 23.17 4.02 11.58
C ARG A 291 22.14 5.11 11.64
N LEU A 292 22.54 6.35 11.37
CA LEU A 292 21.74 7.55 11.63
C LEU A 292 21.28 8.18 10.32
N GLU A 293 20.03 8.64 10.31
CA GLU A 293 19.50 9.55 9.31
C GLU A 293 18.96 10.80 10.01
N VAL A 294 19.41 11.96 9.57
CA VAL A 294 18.96 13.27 10.06
C VAL A 294 18.35 14.01 8.90
N ARG A 295 17.15 14.55 9.06
CA ARG A 295 16.50 15.44 8.10
C ARG A 295 16.15 16.73 8.79
N THR A 296 16.33 17.85 8.11
CA THR A 296 15.82 19.14 8.53
C THR A 296 14.89 19.70 7.48
N GLN A 297 13.88 20.40 7.91
CA GLN A 297 12.92 21.07 7.04
C GLN A 297 12.65 22.47 7.57
N LEU A 298 12.67 23.44 6.65
CA LEU A 298 12.25 24.83 6.88
C LEU A 298 11.30 25.22 5.75
N ASP A 299 10.07 25.61 6.09
CA ASP A 299 9.11 26.20 5.17
C ASP A 299 8.61 27.50 5.78
N THR A 300 8.91 28.61 5.14
CA THR A 300 8.48 29.92 5.61
C THR A 300 7.99 30.78 4.45
N SER A 301 7.05 31.64 4.74
CA SER A 301 6.56 32.64 3.78
C SER A 301 6.46 34.00 4.46
N TYR A 302 6.81 35.03 3.70
CA TYR A 302 6.67 36.40 4.12
C TYR A 302 5.80 37.16 3.12
N ARG A 303 4.74 37.80 3.62
CA ARG A 303 3.85 38.65 2.85
C ARG A 303 4.11 40.09 3.23
N TYR A 304 4.49 40.91 2.25
CA TYR A 304 4.61 42.35 2.36
C TYR A 304 3.42 43.00 1.65
N ARG A 305 2.70 43.91 2.32
CA ARG A 305 1.61 44.69 1.74
C ARG A 305 2.08 46.09 1.38
N PHE A 306 1.74 46.57 0.17
CA PHE A 306 2.15 47.89 -0.31
C PHE A 306 1.21 49.04 0.09
N ASN A 307 -0.07 48.77 0.33
CA ASN A 307 -1.14 49.76 0.45
C ASN A 307 -1.80 49.77 1.84
N THR A 308 -1.01 49.73 2.89
CA THR A 308 -1.52 49.85 4.26
C THR A 308 -0.73 50.88 5.03
N ASP A 309 -1.44 51.81 5.64
CA ASP A 309 -0.84 52.82 6.54
C ASP A 309 -0.31 52.24 7.84
N ASN A 310 -0.55 50.93 8.07
CA ASN A 310 -0.14 50.20 9.26
C ASN A 310 0.83 49.06 8.91
N SER A 311 2.07 49.16 9.38
CA SER A 311 3.11 48.13 9.26
C SER A 311 2.77 46.79 9.93
N THR A 312 1.64 46.72 10.65
CA THR A 312 1.13 45.49 11.30
C THR A 312 0.55 44.47 10.34
N ASP A 313 0.40 44.81 9.07
CA ASP A 313 -0.18 43.91 8.05
C ASP A 313 0.84 43.00 7.35
N ASP A 314 2.13 43.23 7.58
CA ASP A 314 3.17 42.32 7.12
C ASP A 314 3.15 41.04 7.93
N GLN A 315 3.14 39.90 7.26
CA GLN A 315 3.02 38.60 7.94
C GLN A 315 4.17 37.67 7.56
N LEU A 316 4.96 37.32 8.58
CA LEU A 316 5.85 36.17 8.52
C LEU A 316 5.08 34.93 8.97
N ARG A 317 5.01 33.93 8.12
CA ARG A 317 4.41 32.63 8.45
C ARG A 317 5.48 31.55 8.45
N LEU A 318 5.68 30.90 9.57
CA LEU A 318 6.51 29.72 9.68
C LEU A 318 5.62 28.45 9.60
N SER A 319 5.64 27.77 8.45
CA SER A 319 4.81 26.60 8.19
C SER A 319 5.41 25.34 8.76
N SER A 320 6.71 25.14 8.66
CA SER A 320 7.44 24.05 9.30
C SER A 320 8.88 24.47 9.60
N LEU A 321 9.38 23.99 10.73
CA LEU A 321 10.78 24.06 11.13
C LEU A 321 11.06 22.90 12.09
N TYR A 322 11.60 21.82 11.57
CA TYR A 322 11.86 20.66 12.41
C TYR A 322 13.15 19.92 12.04
N VAL A 323 13.62 19.13 12.99
CA VAL A 323 14.67 18.14 12.81
C VAL A 323 14.08 16.75 13.09
N ASP A 324 14.24 15.84 12.13
CA ASP A 324 13.85 14.43 12.19
C ASP A 324 15.12 13.57 12.32
N LEU A 325 15.23 12.84 13.42
CA LEU A 325 16.33 11.95 13.75
C LEU A 325 15.83 10.50 13.69
N ARG A 326 16.49 9.63 12.92
CA ARG A 326 16.16 8.20 12.86
C ARG A 326 17.40 7.35 13.14
N ASP A 327 17.35 6.52 14.19
CA ASP A 327 18.35 5.50 14.46
C ASP A 327 17.88 4.16 13.87
N LYS A 328 18.58 3.69 12.84
CA LYS A 328 18.24 2.44 12.13
C LYS A 328 18.57 1.18 12.95
N ARG A 329 19.44 1.29 13.97
CA ARG A 329 19.83 0.16 14.81
C ARG A 329 18.73 -0.22 15.79
N PHE A 330 18.07 0.78 16.35
CA PHE A 330 17.00 0.59 17.33
C PHE A 330 15.60 0.77 16.74
N ASP A 331 15.52 1.07 15.44
CA ASP A 331 14.27 1.40 14.71
C ASP A 331 13.43 2.46 15.45
N THR A 332 14.14 3.48 15.95
CA THR A 332 13.56 4.63 16.65
C THR A 332 13.65 5.87 15.80
N ALA A 333 12.68 6.75 15.93
CA ALA A 333 12.70 8.08 15.34
C ALA A 333 12.22 9.13 16.34
N ALA A 334 12.83 10.32 16.27
CA ALA A 334 12.43 11.48 17.04
C ALA A 334 12.33 12.69 16.11
N ARG A 335 11.26 13.46 16.23
CA ARG A 335 11.10 14.72 15.49
C ARG A 335 10.83 15.84 16.48
N LEU A 336 11.54 16.95 16.33
CA LEU A 336 11.47 18.11 17.23
C LEU A 336 11.26 19.37 16.40
N GLY A 337 10.37 20.25 16.82
CA GLY A 337 10.10 21.55 16.23
C GLY A 337 8.68 21.72 15.72
N ARG A 338 8.48 22.76 14.88
CA ARG A 338 7.18 23.05 14.25
C ARG A 338 6.90 22.06 13.14
N GLN A 339 5.84 21.30 13.27
CA GLN A 339 5.49 20.18 12.41
C GLN A 339 3.98 19.97 12.33
N SER A 340 3.55 19.18 11.36
CA SER A 340 2.22 18.59 11.32
C SER A 340 2.34 17.07 11.37
N ALA A 341 1.38 16.41 11.97
CA ALA A 341 1.26 14.96 11.93
C ALA A 341 -0.18 14.58 11.65
N SER A 342 -0.35 13.58 10.78
CA SER A 342 -1.66 12.99 10.49
C SER A 342 -1.98 11.80 11.39
N THR A 343 -1.02 11.39 12.21
CA THR A 343 -1.14 10.28 13.16
C THR A 343 -1.37 10.82 14.58
N VAL A 344 -1.93 9.99 15.46
CA VAL A 344 -2.13 10.30 16.87
C VAL A 344 -3.17 11.41 17.12
N GLY A 345 -4.12 11.61 16.20
CA GLY A 345 -5.26 12.51 16.42
C GLY A 345 -4.95 14.00 16.46
N ILE A 346 -3.78 14.42 15.99
CA ILE A 346 -3.41 15.84 15.93
C ILE A 346 -4.12 16.49 14.74
N LEU A 347 -4.79 17.60 15.01
CA LEU A 347 -5.59 18.33 14.04
C LEU A 347 -4.88 19.61 13.60
N GLY A 348 -3.76 19.48 12.92
CA GLY A 348 -3.06 20.64 12.40
C GLY A 348 -1.57 20.68 12.69
N ARG A 349 -1.03 21.89 12.88
CA ARG A 349 0.38 22.11 13.20
C ARG A 349 0.57 22.21 14.71
N PHE A 350 1.77 21.88 15.13
CA PHE A 350 2.16 22.03 16.54
C PHE A 350 3.67 22.26 16.66
N ASP A 351 4.05 22.92 17.73
CA ASP A 351 5.42 23.04 18.20
C ASP A 351 5.64 21.99 19.28
N GLY A 352 6.52 21.02 19.03
CA GLY A 352 6.69 19.94 20.01
C GLY A 352 7.60 18.81 19.55
N ALA A 353 7.43 17.68 20.22
CA ALA A 353 8.21 16.47 20.01
C ALA A 353 7.31 15.30 19.62
N MET A 354 7.79 14.48 18.72
CA MET A 354 7.21 13.17 18.38
C MET A 354 8.29 12.10 18.48
N LEU A 355 8.01 11.04 19.20
CA LEU A 355 8.87 9.86 19.33
C LEU A 355 8.16 8.67 18.73
N SER A 356 8.88 7.86 17.98
CA SER A 356 8.38 6.62 17.39
C SER A 356 9.35 5.48 17.65
N TYR A 357 8.81 4.32 18.01
CA TYR A 357 9.57 3.09 18.22
C TYR A 357 8.89 1.91 17.58
N ARG A 358 9.58 1.20 16.71
CA ARG A 358 9.10 -0.03 16.08
C ARG A 358 9.59 -1.25 16.88
N ALA A 359 8.73 -1.76 17.77
CA ALA A 359 9.06 -2.91 18.60
C ALA A 359 9.10 -4.23 17.83
N ALA A 360 8.32 -4.32 16.75
CA ALA A 360 8.27 -5.48 15.86
C ALA A 360 7.90 -5.03 14.43
N PRO A 361 8.10 -5.85 13.39
CA PRO A 361 7.83 -5.46 12.01
C PRO A 361 6.43 -4.89 11.75
N ARG A 362 5.44 -5.29 12.57
CA ARG A 362 4.03 -4.87 12.44
C ARG A 362 3.55 -3.91 13.51
N TRP A 363 4.40 -3.54 14.50
CA TRP A 363 3.99 -2.77 15.65
C TRP A 363 4.89 -1.56 15.83
N LYS A 364 4.36 -0.37 15.63
CA LYS A 364 5.06 0.89 15.84
C LYS A 364 4.28 1.74 16.83
N TYR A 365 4.91 2.11 17.92
CA TYR A 365 4.39 2.97 18.96
C TYR A 365 4.81 4.41 18.69
N ASN A 366 3.90 5.35 18.90
CA ASN A 366 4.11 6.77 18.72
C ASN A 366 3.70 7.49 20.00
N LEU A 367 4.54 8.42 20.44
CA LEU A 367 4.25 9.37 21.51
C LEU A 367 4.43 10.77 20.94
N VAL A 368 3.58 11.69 21.33
CA VAL A 368 3.64 13.08 20.91
C VAL A 368 3.28 14.00 22.07
N ALA A 369 3.96 15.13 22.16
CA ALA A 369 3.61 16.20 23.08
C ALA A 369 3.98 17.55 22.45
N GLY A 370 3.20 18.59 22.75
CA GLY A 370 3.47 19.92 22.21
C GLY A 370 2.33 20.90 22.40
N TYR A 371 2.45 21.99 21.66
CA TYR A 371 1.54 23.12 21.69
C TYR A 371 0.90 23.28 20.31
N PRO A 372 -0.44 23.28 20.18
CA PRO A 372 -1.10 23.54 18.91
C PRO A 372 -0.73 24.91 18.36
N VAL A 373 -0.53 25.02 17.06
CA VAL A 373 -0.24 26.27 16.38
C VAL A 373 -1.38 26.62 15.45
N GLU A 374 -2.02 27.76 15.67
CA GLU A 374 -3.07 28.25 14.78
C GLU A 374 -2.52 28.70 13.42
N LEU A 375 -3.35 28.63 12.39
CA LEU A 375 -2.95 28.97 11.02
C LEU A 375 -2.58 30.46 10.84
N SER A 376 -3.11 31.32 11.72
CA SER A 376 -2.93 32.75 11.69
C SER A 376 -1.73 33.24 12.49
N THR A 377 -1.17 32.45 13.38
CA THR A 377 -0.06 32.87 14.25
C THR A 377 1.28 32.72 13.54
N THR A 378 2.06 33.79 13.58
CA THR A 378 3.43 33.83 13.03
C THR A 378 4.49 33.63 14.08
N SER A 379 4.15 33.81 15.35
CA SER A 379 5.05 33.66 16.48
C SER A 379 5.34 32.19 16.78
N ILE A 380 6.55 31.96 17.24
CA ILE A 380 6.97 30.70 17.81
C ILE A 380 6.52 30.79 19.28
N VAL A 381 5.45 30.05 19.67
CA VAL A 381 5.01 29.93 21.05
C VAL A 381 4.19 31.12 21.58
N ASP A 382 3.03 31.43 21.02
CA ASP A 382 2.14 32.44 21.61
C ASP A 382 1.10 31.85 22.59
N GLU A 383 0.95 30.54 22.70
CA GLU A 383 -0.08 29.91 23.51
C GLU A 383 0.48 28.76 24.35
N LEU A 384 1.39 29.11 25.28
CA LEU A 384 1.91 28.17 26.29
C LEU A 384 0.82 27.57 27.17
N ASP A 385 -0.34 28.24 27.27
CA ASP A 385 -1.49 27.79 28.06
C ASP A 385 -2.29 26.67 27.39
N ARG A 386 -2.03 26.37 26.10
CA ARG A 386 -2.67 25.29 25.35
C ARG A 386 -1.64 24.23 24.99
N HIS A 387 -1.78 23.05 25.55
CA HIS A 387 -0.84 21.96 25.33
C HIS A 387 -1.56 20.62 25.14
N PHE A 388 -0.87 19.65 24.57
CA PHE A 388 -1.40 18.30 24.41
C PHE A 388 -0.34 17.24 24.60
N VAL A 389 -0.81 16.06 24.96
CA VAL A 389 -0.07 14.80 24.93
C VAL A 389 -0.92 13.74 24.21
N GLY A 390 -0.28 12.92 23.39
CA GLY A 390 -0.97 11.86 22.66
C GLY A 390 -0.09 10.62 22.52
N MET A 391 -0.76 9.50 22.35
CA MET A 391 -0.12 8.22 22.05
C MET A 391 -0.88 7.49 20.96
N GLY A 392 -0.17 6.67 20.20
CA GLY A 392 -0.78 5.86 19.15
C GLY A 392 0.02 4.61 18.82
N VAL A 393 -0.65 3.68 18.19
CA VAL A 393 -0.07 2.43 17.74
C VAL A 393 -0.43 2.23 16.28
N ASP A 394 0.59 2.16 15.42
CA ASP A 394 0.43 1.76 14.02
C ASP A 394 0.65 0.24 13.94
N MET A 395 -0.30 -0.45 13.35
CA MET A 395 -0.34 -1.90 13.23
C MET A 395 -0.47 -2.28 11.75
N GLY A 396 0.43 -3.05 11.23
CA GLY A 396 0.30 -3.49 9.85
C GLY A 396 1.52 -4.24 9.35
N THR A 397 1.52 -4.84 8.20
CA THR A 397 0.37 -5.09 7.30
C THR A 397 -0.17 -6.47 7.61
N PHE A 398 -1.41 -6.58 8.04
CA PHE A 398 -2.04 -7.88 8.28
C PHE A 398 -2.57 -8.45 6.98
N ALA A 399 -2.40 -9.75 6.78
CA ALA A 399 -2.81 -10.47 5.56
C ALA A 399 -2.32 -9.81 4.25
N GLN A 400 -1.30 -8.95 4.32
CA GLN A 400 -0.73 -8.16 3.22
C GLN A 400 -1.69 -7.12 2.61
N VAL A 401 -2.80 -6.82 3.28
CA VAL A 401 -3.84 -5.91 2.76
C VAL A 401 -4.35 -4.90 3.78
N TRP A 402 -4.18 -5.14 5.10
CA TRP A 402 -4.72 -4.28 6.14
C TRP A 402 -3.62 -3.54 6.90
N ASP A 403 -3.72 -2.22 6.96
CA ASP A 403 -2.98 -1.36 7.88
C ASP A 403 -3.97 -0.69 8.83
N LEU A 404 -3.67 -0.71 10.12
CA LEU A 404 -4.52 -0.16 11.18
C LEU A 404 -3.71 0.82 12.03
N SER A 405 -4.33 1.87 12.51
CA SER A 405 -3.78 2.70 13.57
C SER A 405 -4.85 3.07 14.58
N VAL A 406 -4.46 3.21 15.83
CA VAL A 406 -5.31 3.70 16.91
C VAL A 406 -4.56 4.73 17.72
N TYR A 407 -5.27 5.67 18.31
CA TYR A 407 -4.68 6.73 19.12
C TYR A 407 -5.59 7.21 20.25
N ALA A 408 -4.97 7.87 21.22
CA ALA A 408 -5.62 8.68 22.23
C ALA A 408 -4.85 10.00 22.38
N ILE A 409 -5.56 11.09 22.56
CA ILE A 409 -5.00 12.43 22.78
C ILE A 409 -5.74 13.14 23.91
N ASP A 410 -4.99 13.82 24.77
CA ASP A 410 -5.48 14.75 25.78
C ASP A 410 -4.92 16.14 25.49
N GLN A 411 -5.79 17.13 25.34
CA GLN A 411 -5.44 18.52 25.08
C GLN A 411 -6.11 19.41 26.11
N GLN A 412 -5.35 20.31 26.69
CA GLN A 412 -5.78 21.22 27.73
C GLN A 412 -5.51 22.67 27.31
N ILE A 413 -6.31 23.59 27.85
CA ILE A 413 -6.17 25.04 27.71
C ILE A 413 -6.50 25.72 29.04
N ASN A 414 -5.62 26.58 29.53
CA ASN A 414 -5.80 27.33 30.79
C ASN A 414 -6.26 26.44 31.98
N GLY A 415 -5.76 25.19 32.03
CA GLY A 415 -6.05 24.24 33.10
C GLY A 415 -7.38 23.50 32.99
N ILE A 416 -8.16 23.72 31.91
CA ILE A 416 -9.37 22.96 31.64
C ILE A 416 -9.19 22.07 30.38
N THR A 417 -10.05 21.08 30.23
CA THR A 417 -10.01 20.18 29.07
C THR A 417 -10.44 20.93 27.81
N ASP A 418 -9.55 21.04 26.83
CA ASP A 418 -9.88 21.53 25.48
C ASP A 418 -10.44 20.41 24.60
N ARG A 419 -9.80 19.22 24.63
CA ARG A 419 -10.22 18.05 23.86
C ARG A 419 -9.62 16.77 24.44
N GLN A 420 -10.44 15.73 24.59
CA GLN A 420 -9.97 14.37 24.88
C GLN A 420 -10.55 13.43 23.84
N ALA A 421 -9.74 12.87 22.97
CA ALA A 421 -10.25 12.04 21.90
C ALA A 421 -9.53 10.70 21.80
N VAL A 422 -10.31 9.71 21.34
CA VAL A 422 -9.83 8.43 20.89
C VAL A 422 -10.24 8.24 19.42
N GLY A 423 -9.39 7.61 18.66
CA GLY A 423 -9.70 7.40 17.26
C GLY A 423 -8.81 6.36 16.61
N GLY A 424 -9.00 6.20 15.31
CA GLY A 424 -8.21 5.28 14.54
C GLY A 424 -8.45 5.37 13.06
N GLU A 425 -7.61 4.69 12.34
CA GLU A 425 -7.64 4.56 10.89
C GLU A 425 -7.49 3.10 10.50
N ALA A 426 -8.27 2.68 9.52
CA ALA A 426 -8.17 1.38 8.89
C ALA A 426 -8.00 1.57 7.39
N ARG A 427 -6.95 0.98 6.81
CA ARG A 427 -6.71 0.94 5.37
C ARG A 427 -6.74 -0.49 4.89
N TYR A 428 -7.48 -0.70 3.83
CA TYR A 428 -7.50 -1.96 3.11
C TYR A 428 -7.09 -1.70 1.67
N SER A 429 -6.12 -2.43 1.16
CA SER A 429 -5.63 -2.24 -0.20
C SER A 429 -5.33 -3.58 -0.88
N THR A 430 -5.92 -3.76 -2.04
CA THR A 430 -5.63 -4.86 -2.97
C THR A 430 -5.38 -4.30 -4.37
N ARG A 431 -5.18 -5.18 -5.36
CA ARG A 431 -5.04 -4.76 -6.76
C ARG A 431 -6.29 -4.05 -7.28
N ASN A 432 -7.48 -4.46 -6.82
CA ASN A 432 -8.76 -4.08 -7.42
C ASN A 432 -9.59 -3.14 -6.55
N GLN A 433 -9.16 -2.88 -5.32
CA GLN A 433 -9.91 -2.01 -4.41
C GLN A 433 -9.04 -1.42 -3.32
N THR A 434 -9.37 -0.20 -2.92
CA THR A 434 -8.76 0.49 -1.79
C THR A 434 -9.84 1.10 -0.93
N HIS A 435 -9.74 0.92 0.38
CA HIS A 435 -10.66 1.50 1.36
C HIS A 435 -9.85 2.17 2.46
N LEU A 436 -10.31 3.33 2.87
CA LEU A 436 -9.82 4.08 4.03
C LEU A 436 -11.00 4.39 4.92
N MET A 437 -10.87 4.14 6.19
CA MET A 437 -11.82 4.54 7.21
C MET A 437 -11.07 5.26 8.34
N LEU A 438 -11.54 6.43 8.73
CA LEU A 438 -11.01 7.23 9.83
C LEU A 438 -12.15 7.59 10.77
N LEU A 439 -11.90 7.44 12.07
CA LEU A 439 -12.82 7.79 13.14
C LEU A 439 -12.10 8.59 14.22
N ASP A 440 -12.71 9.69 14.64
CA ASP A 440 -12.30 10.51 15.78
C ASP A 440 -13.50 10.78 16.69
N TYR A 441 -13.42 10.30 17.91
CA TYR A 441 -14.47 10.46 18.91
C TYR A 441 -13.93 11.22 20.11
N ASP A 442 -14.52 12.38 20.41
CA ASP A 442 -14.20 13.14 21.61
C ASP A 442 -14.94 12.57 22.81
N VAL A 443 -14.18 12.06 23.77
CA VAL A 443 -14.69 11.42 24.99
C VAL A 443 -15.23 12.49 25.97
N SER A 444 -14.57 13.65 26.05
CA SER A 444 -14.94 14.70 26.98
C SER A 444 -16.27 15.37 26.61
N TYR A 445 -16.53 15.51 25.33
CA TYR A 445 -17.78 16.03 24.80
C TYR A 445 -18.80 14.93 24.46
N SER A 446 -18.40 13.64 24.49
CA SER A 446 -19.22 12.49 24.05
C SER A 446 -19.75 12.65 22.62
N VAL A 447 -18.90 13.08 21.70
CA VAL A 447 -19.25 13.46 20.32
C VAL A 447 -18.32 12.84 19.31
N LEU A 448 -18.91 12.34 18.21
CA LEU A 448 -18.15 11.96 17.01
C LEU A 448 -17.70 13.23 16.28
N ASN A 449 -16.42 13.56 16.33
CA ASN A 449 -15.85 14.73 15.67
C ASN A 449 -15.63 14.48 14.17
N THR A 450 -15.17 13.29 13.79
CA THR A 450 -14.93 12.95 12.40
C THR A 450 -15.20 11.47 12.15
N PHE A 451 -15.94 11.20 11.10
CA PHE A 451 -16.02 9.90 10.45
C PHE A 451 -15.83 10.11 8.95
N LEU A 452 -14.76 9.53 8.42
CA LEU A 452 -14.47 9.56 6.99
C LEU A 452 -14.35 8.13 6.48
N ALA A 453 -15.07 7.80 5.42
CA ALA A 453 -14.91 6.55 4.72
C ALA A 453 -14.74 6.83 3.22
N LEU A 454 -13.63 6.33 2.66
CA LEU A 454 -13.28 6.42 1.25
C LEU A 454 -13.19 5.01 0.69
N SER A 455 -13.77 4.79 -0.47
CA SER A 455 -13.74 3.49 -1.13
C SER A 455 -13.59 3.65 -2.62
N ASN A 456 -12.64 2.92 -3.21
CA ASN A 456 -12.44 2.85 -4.65
C ASN A 456 -12.41 1.39 -5.08
N TRP A 457 -13.15 1.07 -6.13
CA TRP A 457 -13.19 -0.22 -6.77
C TRP A 457 -12.76 -0.09 -8.23
N PHE A 458 -11.85 -0.93 -8.66
CA PHE A 458 -11.39 -1.03 -10.05
C PHE A 458 -11.92 -2.31 -10.65
N LEU A 459 -12.76 -2.19 -11.66
CA LEU A 459 -13.45 -3.28 -12.33
C LEU A 459 -12.59 -3.85 -13.47
N PRO A 460 -12.83 -5.11 -13.89
CA PRO A 460 -12.04 -5.74 -14.95
C PRO A 460 -12.14 -5.05 -16.32
N ASP A 461 -13.22 -4.34 -16.58
CA ASP A 461 -13.49 -3.56 -17.80
C ASP A 461 -12.87 -2.15 -17.76
N GLN A 462 -11.92 -1.90 -16.84
CA GLN A 462 -11.28 -0.63 -16.59
C GLN A 462 -12.20 0.46 -16.00
N SER A 463 -13.44 0.14 -15.69
CA SER A 463 -14.31 1.02 -14.93
C SER A 463 -13.82 1.18 -13.50
N SER A 464 -14.14 2.31 -12.88
CA SER A 464 -13.93 2.50 -11.45
C SER A 464 -15.16 3.09 -10.78
N ILE A 465 -15.39 2.69 -9.54
CA ILE A 465 -16.43 3.25 -8.68
C ILE A 465 -15.72 3.86 -7.49
N ASN A 466 -16.09 5.07 -7.12
CA ASN A 466 -15.64 5.74 -5.91
C ASN A 466 -16.83 6.09 -5.02
N ALA A 467 -16.68 5.89 -3.72
CA ALA A 467 -17.66 6.30 -2.73
C ALA A 467 -16.95 7.02 -1.58
N VAL A 468 -17.55 8.10 -1.11
CA VAL A 468 -17.07 8.91 0.02
C VAL A 468 -18.24 9.12 0.97
N VAL A 469 -18.01 8.92 2.26
CA VAL A 469 -18.87 9.38 3.34
C VAL A 469 -18.02 10.18 4.30
N ASP A 470 -18.40 11.43 4.53
CA ASP A 470 -17.69 12.34 5.41
C ASP A 470 -18.68 13.01 6.37
N ILE A 471 -18.52 12.73 7.65
CA ILE A 471 -19.31 13.31 8.74
C ILE A 471 -18.33 13.98 9.69
N ARG A 472 -18.39 15.30 9.80
CA ARG A 472 -17.46 16.03 10.66
C ARG A 472 -18.08 17.21 11.38
N ALA A 473 -17.57 17.50 12.57
CA ALA A 473 -17.80 18.76 13.26
C ALA A 473 -17.00 19.88 12.59
N VAL A 474 -17.61 21.06 12.40
CA VAL A 474 -16.96 22.22 11.74
C VAL A 474 -17.25 23.50 12.52
N PRO A 475 -16.21 24.13 13.07
CA PRO A 475 -14.85 23.57 13.25
C PRO A 475 -14.87 22.30 14.11
N VAL A 476 -13.78 21.54 14.13
CA VAL A 476 -13.68 20.39 15.05
C VAL A 476 -13.98 20.86 16.46
N LEU A 477 -14.81 20.12 17.19
CA LEU A 477 -15.26 20.54 18.52
C LEU A 477 -14.11 20.49 19.51
N THR A 478 -13.74 21.66 19.99
CA THR A 478 -12.81 21.92 21.09
C THR A 478 -13.39 23.01 21.98
N THR A 479 -12.94 23.13 23.21
CA THR A 479 -13.39 24.19 24.13
C THR A 479 -13.07 25.59 23.60
N THR A 480 -11.98 25.71 22.83
CA THR A 480 -11.59 26.95 22.14
C THR A 480 -12.66 27.49 21.21
N ASN A 481 -13.57 26.64 20.67
CA ASN A 481 -14.68 27.10 19.81
C ASN A 481 -15.62 28.08 20.54
N ALA A 482 -15.62 28.09 21.86
CA ALA A 482 -16.39 29.06 22.65
C ALA A 482 -16.00 30.52 22.38
N LEU A 483 -14.78 30.79 21.94
CA LEU A 483 -14.28 32.12 21.60
C LEU A 483 -14.82 32.66 20.26
N ILE A 484 -15.39 31.79 19.39
CA ILE A 484 -15.88 32.21 18.08
C ILE A 484 -16.95 33.31 18.21
N GLY A 485 -16.68 34.47 17.59
CA GLY A 485 -17.58 35.60 17.56
C GLY A 485 -17.60 36.42 18.85
N ARG A 486 -16.77 36.11 19.84
CA ARG A 486 -16.71 36.85 21.11
C ARG A 486 -15.60 37.90 21.09
N THR A 487 -15.67 38.83 22.09
CA THR A 487 -14.67 39.88 22.28
C THR A 487 -13.51 39.43 23.16
N GLU A 488 -13.71 38.38 23.97
CA GLU A 488 -12.66 37.75 24.77
C GLU A 488 -11.64 37.10 23.82
N THR A 489 -10.37 37.30 24.11
CA THR A 489 -9.26 36.80 23.30
C THR A 489 -8.70 35.45 23.78
N GLY A 490 -9.12 35.00 24.97
CA GLY A 490 -8.67 33.74 25.59
C GLY A 490 -9.71 33.10 26.48
N ILE A 491 -9.58 31.81 26.73
CA ILE A 491 -10.45 31.05 27.66
C ILE A 491 -10.25 31.51 29.11
N ASP A 492 -9.05 31.94 29.48
CA ASP A 492 -8.76 32.55 30.79
C ASP A 492 -9.68 33.74 31.11
N GLN A 493 -9.94 34.60 30.11
CA GLN A 493 -10.85 35.73 30.28
C GLN A 493 -12.31 35.27 30.46
N MET A 494 -12.73 34.24 29.73
CA MET A 494 -14.07 33.65 29.90
C MET A 494 -14.24 33.04 31.30
N LEU A 495 -13.23 32.40 31.86
CA LEU A 495 -13.25 31.78 33.18
C LEU A 495 -13.41 32.78 34.32
N LEU A 496 -13.18 34.09 34.08
CA LEU A 496 -13.42 35.12 35.09
C LEU A 496 -14.92 35.32 35.38
N THR A 497 -15.79 34.99 34.42
CA THR A 497 -17.23 35.29 34.51
C THR A 497 -18.12 34.07 34.22
N LEU A 498 -17.60 33.00 33.65
CA LEU A 498 -18.33 31.81 33.23
C LEU A 498 -17.75 30.57 33.88
N THR A 499 -18.59 29.59 34.11
CA THR A 499 -18.17 28.25 34.52
C THR A 499 -17.64 27.44 33.33
N GLU A 500 -16.85 26.40 33.59
CA GLU A 500 -16.38 25.48 32.56
C GLU A 500 -17.54 24.87 31.72
N ASP A 501 -18.65 24.50 32.38
CA ASP A 501 -19.80 23.91 31.70
C ASP A 501 -20.48 24.91 30.74
N GLU A 502 -20.58 26.20 31.12
CA GLU A 502 -21.10 27.24 30.24
C GLU A 502 -20.18 27.46 29.02
N ILE A 503 -18.88 27.51 29.24
CA ILE A 503 -17.87 27.61 28.15
C ILE A 503 -17.98 26.43 27.21
N ARG A 504 -18.07 25.22 27.75
CA ARG A 504 -18.25 23.99 26.97
C ARG A 504 -19.56 23.97 26.18
N GLN A 505 -20.64 24.52 26.76
CA GLN A 505 -21.91 24.68 26.05
C GLN A 505 -21.77 25.68 24.91
N PHE A 506 -21.11 26.81 25.09
CA PHE A 506 -20.84 27.76 24.02
C PHE A 506 -20.00 27.13 22.89
N ALA A 507 -19.02 26.29 23.19
CA ALA A 507 -18.26 25.55 22.18
C ALA A 507 -19.16 24.65 21.34
N ARG A 508 -20.10 23.92 21.95
CA ARG A 508 -21.10 23.11 21.24
C ARG A 508 -22.01 23.94 20.36
N ASP A 509 -22.52 25.06 20.88
CA ASP A 509 -23.47 25.94 20.18
C ASP A 509 -22.86 26.56 18.91
N ARG A 510 -21.54 26.72 18.86
CA ARG A 510 -20.79 27.31 17.74
C ARG A 510 -20.21 26.26 16.76
N THR A 511 -20.45 25.00 17.05
CA THR A 511 -19.95 23.90 16.22
C THR A 511 -21.09 23.34 15.41
N SER A 512 -21.04 23.48 14.10
CA SER A 512 -21.97 22.82 13.17
C SER A 512 -21.45 21.43 12.80
N ARG A 513 -22.28 20.66 12.11
CA ARG A 513 -21.92 19.35 11.62
C ARG A 513 -22.18 19.28 10.13
N ILE A 514 -21.19 18.79 9.37
CA ILE A 514 -21.30 18.55 7.93
C ILE A 514 -21.48 17.07 7.70
N TYR A 515 -22.38 16.75 6.79
CA TYR A 515 -22.63 15.42 6.24
C TYR A 515 -22.44 15.49 4.73
N THR A 516 -21.52 14.72 4.21
CA THR A 516 -21.28 14.61 2.77
C THR A 516 -21.29 13.14 2.37
N ALA A 517 -22.00 12.83 1.30
CA ALA A 517 -21.96 11.52 0.68
C ALA A 517 -21.79 11.68 -0.83
N THR A 518 -20.76 11.09 -1.39
CA THR A 518 -20.49 11.11 -2.84
C THR A 518 -20.44 9.70 -3.37
N LEU A 519 -21.04 9.47 -4.52
CA LEU A 519 -20.91 8.25 -5.30
C LEU A 519 -20.57 8.63 -6.73
N GLY A 520 -19.49 8.10 -7.25
CA GLY A 520 -19.04 8.35 -8.61
C GLY A 520 -18.71 7.08 -9.36
N ILE A 521 -18.87 7.12 -10.66
CA ILE A 521 -18.48 6.07 -11.59
C ILE A 521 -17.71 6.66 -12.75
N THR A 522 -16.64 5.99 -13.13
CA THR A 522 -15.89 6.25 -14.34
C THR A 522 -15.94 5.00 -15.21
N HIS A 523 -16.37 5.16 -16.47
CA HIS A 523 -16.49 4.04 -17.40
C HIS A 523 -15.87 4.40 -18.76
N PRO A 524 -14.89 3.64 -19.28
CA PRO A 524 -14.37 3.82 -20.61
C PRO A 524 -15.38 3.29 -21.64
N LEU A 525 -15.85 4.16 -22.52
CA LEU A 525 -16.73 3.80 -23.65
C LEU A 525 -15.93 3.25 -24.83
N SER A 526 -14.69 3.70 -24.99
CA SER A 526 -13.73 3.26 -26.01
C SER A 526 -12.34 3.73 -25.62
N ASP A 527 -11.33 3.39 -26.43
CA ASP A 527 -9.94 3.85 -26.23
C ASP A 527 -9.77 5.39 -26.26
N LYS A 528 -10.79 6.14 -26.72
CA LYS A 528 -10.73 7.59 -26.87
C LYS A 528 -11.73 8.34 -25.99
N TYR A 529 -12.76 7.68 -25.52
CA TYR A 529 -13.86 8.31 -24.78
C TYR A 529 -14.10 7.61 -23.46
N GLN A 530 -14.27 8.42 -22.43
CA GLN A 530 -14.57 7.99 -21.07
C GLN A 530 -15.74 8.83 -20.55
N ILE A 531 -16.66 8.21 -19.84
CA ILE A 531 -17.72 8.90 -19.13
C ILE A 531 -17.45 8.89 -17.63
N ASN A 532 -17.62 10.04 -17.00
CA ASN A 532 -17.58 10.18 -15.54
C ASN A 532 -18.93 10.74 -15.09
N ALA A 533 -19.54 10.11 -14.12
CA ALA A 533 -20.76 10.57 -13.49
C ALA A 533 -20.60 10.50 -11.98
N ASP A 534 -20.97 11.56 -11.28
CA ASP A 534 -20.99 11.59 -9.82
C ASP A 534 -22.23 12.32 -9.28
N VAL A 535 -22.61 11.90 -8.09
CA VAL A 535 -23.63 12.56 -7.29
C VAL A 535 -23.09 12.78 -5.89
N THR A 536 -23.23 14.01 -5.39
CA THR A 536 -22.87 14.39 -4.02
C THR A 536 -24.09 14.94 -3.31
N ALA A 537 -24.41 14.37 -2.17
CA ALA A 537 -25.37 14.91 -1.21
C ALA A 537 -24.57 15.62 -0.09
N PHE A 538 -24.98 16.83 0.23
CA PHE A 538 -24.37 17.67 1.25
C PHE A 538 -25.45 18.25 2.17
N ASN A 539 -25.18 18.25 3.47
CA ASN A 539 -25.99 18.94 4.49
C ASN A 539 -25.07 19.48 5.58
N GLN A 540 -25.42 20.66 6.10
CA GLN A 540 -24.77 21.25 7.27
C GLN A 540 -25.81 21.59 8.32
N THR A 541 -25.58 21.26 9.59
CA THR A 541 -26.50 21.64 10.68
C THR A 541 -26.35 23.12 11.01
N ASN A 542 -27.43 23.71 11.55
CA ASN A 542 -27.41 25.06 12.13
C ASN A 542 -26.50 25.09 13.35
N THR A 543 -25.94 26.27 13.63
CA THR A 543 -25.42 26.59 14.95
C THR A 543 -26.55 27.14 15.84
N THR A 544 -26.33 27.17 17.16
CA THR A 544 -27.31 27.66 18.13
C THR A 544 -26.98 29.09 18.57
N ALA A 545 -27.96 29.97 18.61
CA ALA A 545 -27.78 31.31 19.20
C ALA A 545 -27.44 31.21 20.70
N SER A 546 -26.29 31.75 21.11
CA SER A 546 -25.89 31.73 22.53
C SER A 546 -24.88 32.84 22.83
N GLY A 547 -24.86 33.34 24.09
CA GLY A 547 -23.89 34.32 24.55
C GLY A 547 -23.82 35.60 23.69
N GLY A 548 -24.95 36.08 23.15
CA GLY A 548 -25.00 37.26 22.30
C GLY A 548 -24.68 37.02 20.81
N ILE A 549 -24.27 35.83 20.45
CA ILE A 549 -23.96 35.45 19.07
C ILE A 549 -25.19 34.83 18.41
N PRO A 550 -25.64 35.32 17.21
CA PRO A 550 -26.79 34.76 16.52
C PRO A 550 -26.51 33.34 16.00
N ALA A 551 -27.60 32.58 15.82
CA ALA A 551 -27.51 31.32 15.10
C ALA A 551 -27.09 31.55 13.64
N VAL A 552 -26.37 30.60 13.09
CA VAL A 552 -26.09 30.53 11.64
C VAL A 552 -26.95 29.42 11.08
N ASP A 553 -27.82 29.79 10.14
CA ASP A 553 -28.68 28.84 9.44
C ASP A 553 -27.89 27.97 8.48
N ASN A 554 -28.32 26.73 8.33
CA ASN A 554 -27.76 25.84 7.32
C ASN A 554 -28.27 26.24 5.92
N GLY A 555 -27.54 25.81 4.90
CA GLY A 555 -27.97 26.00 3.51
C GLY A 555 -29.02 24.99 3.03
N GLY A 556 -29.56 24.14 3.93
CA GLY A 556 -30.45 23.03 3.59
C GLY A 556 -29.73 21.85 2.96
N ASP A 557 -30.49 20.88 2.49
CA ASP A 557 -29.96 19.74 1.74
C ASP A 557 -29.57 20.18 0.32
N GLN A 558 -28.35 19.87 -0.08
CA GLN A 558 -27.83 20.16 -1.42
C GLN A 558 -27.49 18.88 -2.14
N PHE A 559 -27.84 18.80 -3.42
CA PHE A 559 -27.48 17.70 -4.30
C PHE A 559 -26.74 18.25 -5.52
N ILE A 560 -25.53 17.77 -5.74
CA ILE A 560 -24.69 18.16 -6.87
C ILE A 560 -24.53 16.95 -7.77
N TYR A 561 -24.83 17.13 -9.05
CA TYR A 561 -24.70 16.12 -10.08
C TYR A 561 -23.66 16.59 -11.09
N SER A 562 -22.74 15.73 -11.45
CA SER A 562 -21.76 16.00 -12.48
C SER A 562 -21.76 14.87 -13.51
N LEU A 563 -21.69 15.23 -14.77
CA LEU A 563 -21.55 14.31 -15.89
C LEU A 563 -20.53 14.91 -16.87
N THR A 564 -19.48 14.16 -17.15
CA THR A 564 -18.39 14.58 -18.05
C THR A 564 -18.05 13.45 -19.02
N MET A 565 -17.77 13.80 -20.27
CA MET A 565 -17.34 12.86 -21.30
C MET A 565 -16.04 13.34 -21.94
#